data_b7c5a8d34c0bf7f1fc1fe02013bf7f5e
#
_entry.id   b7c5a8d34c0bf7f1fc1fe02013bf7f5e
#
_cell.length_a   1.000
_cell.length_b   1.000
_cell.length_c   1.000
_cell.angle_alpha   90.00
_cell.angle_beta   90.00
_cell.angle_gamma   90.00
#
_symmetry.space_group_name_H-M   'P 1'
#
loop_
_entity.id
_entity.type
_entity.pdbx_description
1 polymer ?
#
loop_
_entity_poly.entity_id
_entity_poly.type
_entity_poly.pdbx_seq_one_letter_code
_entity_poly.pdbx_strand_id
1 'polypeptide(L)'
;MTLDGIDKALLIWGPMPDEALSYIRSVGWLVIVPEGRPFMTGLKQNAQKLKKAGIKFVYVNDNTLGILFNKGKIFRTIIFYKEKNDTGIIGFCGTMYVTILSRLHNVKIELFAAQALQLAGSVDLLGGKKYILKDNVRDFIVEASDEAVSFKELQ
;
A
#
# COMPACT_ATOMS: atom_id res chain seq x y z
N MET A 1 10.27 -14.28 -11.44
CA MET A 1 8.89 -14.28 -11.96
C MET A 1 8.75 -13.15 -12.97
N THR A 2 8.23 -13.44 -14.13
CA THR A 2 7.89 -12.43 -15.14
C THR A 2 6.47 -11.91 -14.93
N LEU A 3 6.17 -10.71 -15.42
CA LEU A 3 4.80 -10.16 -15.35
C LEU A 3 3.78 -11.04 -16.07
N ASP A 4 4.23 -11.81 -17.04
CA ASP A 4 3.36 -12.71 -17.80
C ASP A 4 2.85 -13.91 -16.97
N GLY A 5 3.53 -14.26 -15.89
CA GLY A 5 3.08 -15.27 -14.93
C GLY A 5 2.01 -14.78 -13.93
N ILE A 6 1.59 -13.53 -14.03
CA ILE A 6 0.53 -12.96 -13.18
C ILE A 6 -0.75 -12.87 -14.00
N ASP A 7 -1.73 -13.72 -13.71
CA ASP A 7 -3.01 -13.67 -14.41
C ASP A 7 -4.01 -12.74 -13.74
N LYS A 8 -4.15 -12.84 -12.43
CA LYS A 8 -5.12 -12.08 -11.65
C LYS A 8 -4.58 -11.80 -10.27
N ALA A 9 -4.52 -10.54 -9.90
CA ALA A 9 -3.89 -10.14 -8.65
C ALA A 9 -4.73 -9.16 -7.83
N LEU A 10 -4.51 -9.23 -6.53
CA LEU A 10 -5.02 -8.31 -5.52
C LEU A 10 -3.88 -7.37 -5.10
N LEU A 11 -4.06 -6.08 -5.29
CA LEU A 11 -3.12 -5.07 -4.80
C LEU A 11 -3.49 -4.67 -3.37
N ILE A 12 -2.50 -4.58 -2.49
CA ILE A 12 -2.68 -4.01 -1.15
C ILE A 12 -1.79 -2.78 -0.96
N TRP A 13 -2.31 -1.76 -0.27
CA TRP A 13 -1.59 -0.52 0.02
C TRP A 13 -1.83 -0.06 1.46
N GLY A 14 -0.75 0.28 2.15
CA GLY A 14 -0.77 0.68 3.55
C GLY A 14 -0.50 -0.48 4.52
N PRO A 15 -0.34 -0.21 5.83
CA PRO A 15 -0.04 -1.23 6.83
C PRO A 15 -1.24 -2.17 7.05
N MET A 16 -1.08 -3.41 6.63
CA MET A 16 -2.14 -4.41 6.68
C MET A 16 -2.45 -4.85 8.12
N PRO A 17 -3.71 -4.76 8.57
CA PRO A 17 -4.12 -5.32 9.85
C PRO A 17 -4.27 -6.85 9.76
N ASP A 18 -4.16 -7.54 10.88
CA ASP A 18 -4.31 -9.00 10.92
C ASP A 18 -5.73 -9.44 10.51
N GLU A 19 -6.74 -8.61 10.80
CA GLU A 19 -8.14 -8.85 10.44
C GLU A 19 -8.37 -8.98 8.93
N ALA A 20 -7.50 -8.38 8.11
CA ALA A 20 -7.61 -8.49 6.66
C ALA A 20 -7.14 -9.83 6.09
N LEU A 21 -6.37 -10.61 6.85
CA LEU A 21 -5.79 -11.88 6.36
C LEU A 21 -6.85 -12.89 5.93
N SER A 22 -7.92 -13.04 6.69
CA SER A 22 -9.01 -13.97 6.34
C SER A 22 -9.72 -13.57 5.05
N TYR A 23 -9.95 -12.29 4.86
CA TYR A 23 -10.53 -11.76 3.64
C TYR A 23 -9.61 -11.98 2.43
N ILE A 24 -8.33 -11.63 2.55
CA ILE A 24 -7.33 -11.83 1.49
C ILE A 24 -7.24 -13.31 1.12
N ARG A 25 -7.23 -14.20 2.10
CA ARG A 25 -7.24 -15.65 1.87
C ARG A 25 -8.49 -16.10 1.13
N SER A 26 -9.65 -15.56 1.47
CA SER A 26 -10.92 -15.90 0.82
C SER A 26 -10.97 -15.48 -0.65
N VAL A 27 -10.30 -14.39 -1.01
CA VAL A 27 -10.17 -13.93 -2.41
C VAL A 27 -9.35 -14.93 -3.22
N GLY A 28 -8.29 -15.48 -2.64
CA GLY A 28 -7.50 -16.56 -3.24
C GLY A 28 -6.63 -16.16 -4.43
N TRP A 29 -6.48 -14.85 -4.69
CA TRP A 29 -5.63 -14.36 -5.78
C TRP A 29 -4.20 -14.12 -5.30
N LEU A 30 -3.28 -14.03 -6.28
CA LEU A 30 -1.93 -13.57 -5.98
C LEU A 30 -1.98 -12.15 -5.40
N VAL A 31 -1.25 -11.91 -4.32
CA VAL A 31 -1.20 -10.59 -3.69
C VAL A 31 0.01 -9.82 -4.20
N ILE A 32 -0.20 -8.61 -4.71
CA ILE A 32 0.87 -7.67 -5.05
C ILE A 32 1.14 -6.81 -3.83
N VAL A 33 2.38 -6.84 -3.39
CA VAL A 33 2.87 -6.10 -2.23
C VAL A 33 3.90 -5.07 -2.70
N PRO A 34 3.50 -3.79 -2.87
CA PRO A 34 4.45 -2.73 -3.17
C PRO A 34 5.37 -2.44 -1.98
N GLU A 35 6.51 -1.80 -2.24
CA GLU A 35 7.45 -1.39 -1.19
C GLU A 35 6.77 -0.55 -0.11
N GLY A 36 5.89 0.38 -0.52
CA GLY A 36 5.22 1.32 0.38
C GLY A 36 6.17 2.39 0.91
N ARG A 37 6.90 3.07 0.01
CA ARG A 37 7.81 4.15 0.39
C ARG A 37 7.06 5.39 0.89
N PRO A 38 7.66 6.18 1.78
CA PRO A 38 9.04 6.07 2.29
C PRO A 38 9.23 5.06 3.43
N PHE A 39 8.17 4.52 4.04
CA PHE A 39 8.25 3.72 5.25
C PHE A 39 8.53 2.24 5.03
N MET A 40 8.50 1.78 3.79
CA MET A 40 8.72 0.38 3.43
C MET A 40 7.73 -0.58 4.12
N THR A 41 6.48 -0.18 4.24
CA THR A 41 5.43 -0.96 4.90
C THR A 41 5.20 -2.32 4.23
N GLY A 42 5.37 -2.39 2.91
CA GLY A 42 5.27 -3.63 2.16
C GLY A 42 6.28 -4.67 2.63
N LEU A 43 7.56 -4.28 2.71
CA LEU A 43 8.63 -5.18 3.13
C LEU A 43 8.62 -5.45 4.64
N LYS A 44 8.49 -4.40 5.45
CA LYS A 44 8.65 -4.50 6.90
C LYS A 44 7.46 -5.11 7.62
N GLN A 45 6.27 -5.03 7.04
CA GLN A 45 5.05 -5.52 7.66
C GLN A 45 4.27 -6.49 6.78
N ASN A 46 3.80 -6.04 5.61
CA ASN A 46 2.84 -6.79 4.81
C ASN A 46 3.40 -8.11 4.29
N ALA A 47 4.58 -8.09 3.69
CA ALA A 47 5.22 -9.29 3.16
C ALA A 47 5.46 -10.34 4.25
N GLN A 48 5.89 -9.91 5.43
CA GLN A 48 6.14 -10.81 6.55
C GLN A 48 4.85 -11.46 7.07
N LYS A 49 3.76 -10.69 7.17
CA LYS A 49 2.46 -11.21 7.59
C LYS A 49 1.90 -12.23 6.60
N LEU A 50 1.95 -11.91 5.31
CA LEU A 50 1.50 -12.82 4.26
C LEU A 50 2.32 -14.11 4.23
N LYS A 51 3.64 -14.00 4.39
CA LYS A 51 4.53 -15.17 4.47
C LYS A 51 4.16 -16.07 5.65
N LYS A 52 3.97 -15.50 6.84
CA LYS A 52 3.56 -16.26 8.03
C LYS A 52 2.19 -16.93 7.84
N ALA A 53 1.28 -16.27 7.14
CA ALA A 53 -0.06 -16.79 6.86
C ALA A 53 -0.10 -17.80 5.71
N GLY A 54 1.02 -18.07 5.03
CA GLY A 54 1.09 -18.97 3.88
C GLY A 54 0.34 -18.46 2.65
N ILE A 55 0.17 -17.15 2.53
CA ILE A 55 -0.52 -16.52 1.40
C ILE A 55 0.52 -16.18 0.34
N LYS A 56 0.25 -16.57 -0.92
CA LYS A 56 1.14 -16.27 -2.05
C LYS A 56 1.13 -14.78 -2.37
N PHE A 57 2.31 -14.21 -2.52
CA PHE A 57 2.46 -12.80 -2.89
C PHE A 57 3.72 -12.58 -3.74
N VAL A 58 3.73 -11.45 -4.41
CA VAL A 58 4.90 -10.91 -5.12
C VAL A 58 5.19 -9.52 -4.57
N TYR A 59 6.43 -9.31 -4.16
CA TYR A 59 6.94 -8.01 -3.73
C TYR A 59 7.42 -7.23 -4.95
N VAL A 60 6.98 -5.98 -5.08
CA VAL A 60 7.30 -5.13 -6.24
C VAL A 60 7.71 -3.72 -5.79
N ASN A 61 8.50 -3.05 -6.63
CA ASN A 61 8.74 -1.62 -6.46
C ASN A 61 7.45 -0.83 -6.72
N ASP A 62 7.25 0.26 -6.02
CA ASP A 62 6.05 1.09 -6.17
C ASP A 62 5.83 1.52 -7.63
N ASN A 63 6.91 1.86 -8.35
CA ASN A 63 6.83 2.26 -9.76
C ASN A 63 6.34 1.14 -10.72
N THR A 64 6.42 -0.11 -10.32
CA THR A 64 5.94 -1.25 -11.12
C THR A 64 4.41 -1.26 -11.23
N LEU A 65 3.71 -0.59 -10.33
CA LEU A 65 2.25 -0.57 -10.31
C LEU A 65 1.64 -0.06 -11.62
N GLY A 66 2.22 0.98 -12.20
CA GLY A 66 1.74 1.54 -13.48
C GLY A 66 1.69 0.48 -14.59
N ILE A 67 2.73 -0.35 -14.70
CA ILE A 67 2.77 -1.44 -15.69
C ILE A 67 1.73 -2.52 -15.36
N LEU A 68 1.61 -2.91 -14.10
CA LEU A 68 0.67 -3.95 -13.67
C LEU A 68 -0.78 -3.55 -13.94
N PHE A 69 -1.15 -2.30 -13.67
CA PHE A 69 -2.45 -1.76 -14.01
C PHE A 69 -2.67 -1.70 -15.53
N ASN A 70 -1.70 -1.16 -16.27
CA ASN A 70 -1.80 -1.02 -17.72
C ASN A 70 -1.95 -2.37 -18.44
N LYS A 71 -1.31 -3.42 -17.93
CA LYS A 71 -1.43 -4.79 -18.44
C LYS A 71 -2.67 -5.54 -17.93
N GLY A 72 -3.55 -4.88 -17.18
CA GLY A 72 -4.78 -5.49 -16.64
C GLY A 72 -4.54 -6.62 -15.65
N LYS A 73 -3.42 -6.58 -14.90
CA LYS A 73 -3.07 -7.63 -13.93
C LYS A 73 -3.77 -7.44 -12.57
N ILE A 74 -4.09 -6.20 -12.22
CA ILE A 74 -4.76 -5.86 -10.96
C ILE A 74 -6.27 -5.89 -11.14
N PHE A 75 -6.95 -6.73 -10.38
CA PHE A 75 -8.40 -6.91 -10.44
C PHE A 75 -9.13 -6.29 -9.26
N ARG A 76 -8.42 -6.04 -8.17
CA ARG A 76 -8.94 -5.40 -6.97
C ARG A 76 -7.81 -4.72 -6.21
N THR A 77 -8.11 -3.58 -5.61
CA THR A 77 -7.20 -2.85 -4.74
C THR A 77 -7.78 -2.78 -3.33
N ILE A 78 -6.98 -3.10 -2.33
CA ILE A 78 -7.32 -2.84 -0.92
C ILE A 78 -6.44 -1.71 -0.43
N ILE A 79 -7.06 -0.68 0.13
CA ILE A 79 -6.38 0.43 0.80
C ILE A 79 -6.60 0.29 2.30
N PHE A 80 -5.52 0.22 3.05
CA PHE A 80 -5.52 0.29 4.51
C PHE A 80 -5.37 1.74 4.92
N TYR A 81 -6.47 2.33 5.41
CA TYR A 81 -6.53 3.74 5.76
C TYR A 81 -6.23 3.98 7.24
N LYS A 82 -5.76 5.20 7.56
CA LYS A 82 -5.48 5.63 8.93
C LYS A 82 -6.74 6.08 9.65
N GLU A 83 -7.55 6.90 9.00
CA GLU A 83 -8.80 7.45 9.53
C GLU A 83 -9.86 7.49 8.45
N LYS A 84 -11.11 7.40 8.84
CA LYS A 84 -12.28 7.55 7.96
C LYS A 84 -13.21 8.60 8.56
N ASN A 85 -13.70 9.49 7.69
CA ASN A 85 -14.64 10.56 8.06
C ASN A 85 -15.82 10.60 7.08
N ASP A 86 -16.67 11.62 7.19
CA ASP A 86 -17.88 11.75 6.38
C ASP A 86 -17.59 12.00 4.88
N THR A 87 -16.43 12.52 4.54
CA THR A 87 -16.07 12.90 3.17
C THR A 87 -15.13 11.91 2.48
N GLY A 88 -14.41 11.08 3.21
CA GLY A 88 -13.44 10.15 2.67
C GLY A 88 -12.58 9.49 3.72
N ILE A 89 -11.33 9.26 3.35
CA ILE A 89 -10.32 8.65 4.21
C ILE A 89 -9.09 9.54 4.33
N ILE A 90 -8.36 9.35 5.41
CA ILE A 90 -6.96 9.79 5.54
C ILE A 90 -6.10 8.53 5.38
N GLY A 91 -5.31 8.51 4.33
CA GLY A 91 -4.42 7.39 4.02
C GLY A 91 -2.96 7.76 4.24
N PHE A 92 -2.13 6.74 4.11
CA PHE A 92 -0.67 6.89 4.15
C PHE A 92 -0.15 7.44 2.82
N CYS A 93 1.10 7.90 2.80
CA CYS A 93 1.75 8.37 1.59
C CYS A 93 1.59 7.37 0.44
N GLY A 94 1.21 7.83 -0.73
CA GLY A 94 0.93 7.01 -1.92
C GLY A 94 -0.52 6.55 -2.07
N THR A 95 -1.39 6.79 -1.11
CA THR A 95 -2.81 6.42 -1.19
C THR A 95 -3.50 7.06 -2.40
N MET A 96 -3.25 8.33 -2.67
CA MET A 96 -3.80 9.03 -3.85
C MET A 96 -3.27 8.41 -5.16
N TYR A 97 -1.98 8.09 -5.22
CA TYR A 97 -1.38 7.43 -6.38
C TYR A 97 -2.09 6.11 -6.73
N VAL A 98 -2.26 5.26 -5.73
CA VAL A 98 -2.95 3.96 -5.91
C VAL A 98 -4.43 4.15 -6.25
N THR A 99 -5.08 5.15 -5.66
CA THR A 99 -6.47 5.50 -5.97
C THR A 99 -6.64 5.93 -7.43
N ILE A 100 -5.77 6.82 -7.91
CA ILE A 100 -5.80 7.28 -9.30
C ILE A 100 -5.58 6.14 -10.28
N LEU A 101 -4.57 5.28 -10.05
CA LEU A 101 -4.32 4.12 -10.89
C LEU A 101 -5.52 3.17 -10.92
N SER A 102 -6.10 2.88 -9.77
CA SER A 102 -7.27 1.99 -9.69
C SER A 102 -8.45 2.56 -10.46
N ARG A 103 -8.75 3.84 -10.32
CA ARG A 103 -9.83 4.50 -11.05
C ARG A 103 -9.59 4.54 -12.56
N LEU A 104 -8.39 4.94 -12.97
CA LEU A 104 -8.02 5.04 -14.39
C LEU A 104 -8.21 3.71 -15.12
N HIS A 105 -7.99 2.61 -14.42
CA HIS A 105 -8.09 1.26 -14.96
C HIS A 105 -9.39 0.52 -14.57
N ASN A 106 -10.37 1.22 -13.98
CA ASN A 106 -11.65 0.66 -13.53
C ASN A 106 -11.52 -0.51 -12.56
N VAL A 107 -10.53 -0.45 -11.68
CA VAL A 107 -10.30 -1.45 -10.64
C VAL A 107 -11.01 -1.04 -9.36
N LYS A 108 -11.82 -1.95 -8.82
CA LYS A 108 -12.56 -1.72 -7.57
C LYS A 108 -11.60 -1.53 -6.40
N ILE A 109 -11.87 -0.50 -5.58
CA ILE A 109 -11.16 -0.23 -4.34
C ILE A 109 -12.00 -0.69 -3.16
N GLU A 110 -11.38 -1.40 -2.23
CA GLU A 110 -11.95 -1.77 -0.94
C GLU A 110 -11.13 -1.14 0.18
N LEU A 111 -11.79 -0.77 1.27
CA LEU A 111 -11.20 -0.03 2.38
C LEU A 111 -11.22 -0.86 3.66
N PHE A 112 -10.08 -0.89 4.36
CA PHE A 112 -9.95 -1.46 5.70
C PHE A 112 -9.16 -0.50 6.59
N ALA A 113 -9.48 -0.45 7.87
CA ALA A 113 -8.67 0.29 8.82
C ALA A 113 -7.27 -0.33 8.93
N ALA A 114 -6.24 0.51 8.87
CA ALA A 114 -4.86 0.05 8.95
C ALA A 114 -4.47 -0.35 10.36
N GLN A 115 -3.41 -1.17 10.46
CA GLN A 115 -2.71 -1.37 11.70
C GLN A 115 -1.87 -0.14 12.05
N ALA A 116 -1.72 0.15 13.36
CA ALA A 116 -0.83 1.21 13.81
C ALA A 116 0.60 0.99 13.28
N LEU A 117 1.17 2.04 12.70
CA LEU A 117 2.50 2.02 12.14
C LEU A 117 3.52 2.35 13.23
N GLN A 118 4.43 1.42 13.53
CA GLN A 118 5.58 1.68 14.38
C GLN A 118 6.78 2.01 13.50
N LEU A 119 7.21 3.27 13.53
CA LEU A 119 8.35 3.75 12.78
C LEU A 119 9.59 3.76 13.67
N ALA A 120 10.37 2.69 13.67
CA ALA A 120 11.65 2.66 14.34
C ALA A 120 12.66 3.55 13.61
N GLY A 121 13.33 4.46 14.35
CA GLY A 121 14.37 5.33 13.81
C GLY A 121 13.89 6.58 13.07
N SER A 122 12.60 6.89 13.08
CA SER A 122 12.08 8.14 12.58
C SER A 122 12.19 9.23 13.64
N VAL A 123 12.57 10.42 13.21
CA VAL A 123 12.57 11.62 14.05
C VAL A 123 11.59 12.60 13.47
N ASP A 124 10.61 13.02 14.25
CA ASP A 124 9.72 14.11 13.85
C ASP A 124 10.49 15.43 13.94
N LEU A 125 10.97 15.90 12.82
CA LEU A 125 11.65 17.18 12.70
C LEU A 125 10.58 18.26 12.42
N LEU A 126 10.31 19.14 13.34
CA LEU A 126 9.42 20.30 13.17
C LEU A 126 7.93 20.06 13.46
N GLY A 127 7.57 19.09 14.28
CA GLY A 127 6.18 18.81 14.65
C GLY A 127 5.30 18.43 13.45
N GLY A 128 5.92 18.00 12.36
CA GLY A 128 5.27 17.67 11.13
C GLY A 128 5.54 16.24 10.69
N LYS A 129 5.61 16.04 9.40
CA LYS A 129 5.65 14.73 8.76
C LYS A 129 6.99 14.49 8.06
N LYS A 130 8.08 14.97 8.67
CA LYS A 130 9.44 14.82 8.13
C LYS A 130 10.16 13.68 8.84
N TYR A 131 10.81 12.85 8.05
CA TYR A 131 11.54 11.68 8.51
C TYR A 131 12.95 11.70 7.95
N ILE A 132 13.91 11.27 8.75
CA ILE A 132 15.27 11.04 8.29
C ILE A 132 15.38 9.61 7.81
N LEU A 133 15.63 9.45 6.52
CA LEU A 133 15.97 8.16 5.94
C LEU A 133 17.47 8.10 5.76
N LYS A 134 18.02 6.95 6.10
CA LYS A 134 19.45 6.66 5.94
C LYS A 134 19.66 5.63 4.85
N ASP A 135 20.60 5.91 3.99
CA ASP A 135 21.16 4.93 3.09
C ASP A 135 22.68 4.79 3.33
N ASN A 136 23.36 3.99 2.54
CA ASN A 136 24.79 3.77 2.69
C ASN A 136 25.66 4.95 2.24
N VAL A 137 25.08 5.97 1.67
CA VAL A 137 25.78 7.12 1.07
C VAL A 137 25.56 8.40 1.87
N ARG A 138 24.32 8.66 2.26
CA ARG A 138 23.93 9.92 2.93
C ARG A 138 22.62 9.78 3.68
N ASP A 139 22.43 10.65 4.65
CA ASP A 139 21.14 10.90 5.27
C ASP A 139 20.36 11.91 4.39
N PHE A 140 19.06 11.70 4.23
CA PHE A 140 18.19 12.66 3.58
C PHE A 140 16.87 12.78 4.32
N ILE A 141 16.33 13.99 4.26
CA ILE A 141 15.05 14.32 4.87
C ILE A 141 13.95 14.05 3.84
N VAL A 142 12.98 13.25 4.23
CA VAL A 142 11.79 12.99 3.42
C VAL A 142 10.58 13.59 4.12
N GLU A 143 9.84 14.39 3.39
CA GLU A 143 8.52 14.82 3.80
C GLU A 143 7.50 13.80 3.31
N ALA A 144 6.85 13.12 4.26
CA ALA A 144 5.79 12.18 3.98
C ALA A 144 4.53 12.63 4.70
N SER A 145 3.50 12.93 3.95
CA SER A 145 2.24 13.42 4.47
C SER A 145 1.18 12.33 4.45
N ASP A 146 0.29 12.37 5.45
CA ASP A 146 -1.00 11.71 5.33
C ASP A 146 -1.76 12.33 4.15
N GLU A 147 -2.47 11.51 3.40
CA GLU A 147 -3.19 11.93 2.20
C GLU A 147 -4.70 11.79 2.41
N ALA A 148 -5.42 12.91 2.24
CA ALA A 148 -6.88 12.91 2.24
C ALA A 148 -7.39 12.50 0.86
N VAL A 149 -8.24 11.48 0.82
CA VAL A 149 -8.85 10.98 -0.42
C VAL A 149 -10.36 10.92 -0.22
N SER A 150 -11.12 11.63 -1.06
CA SER A 150 -12.58 11.68 -0.96
C SER A 150 -13.23 10.38 -1.42
N PHE A 151 -14.43 10.09 -0.94
CA PHE A 151 -15.21 8.96 -1.44
C PHE A 151 -15.52 9.06 -2.94
N LYS A 152 -15.63 10.28 -3.46
CA LYS A 152 -15.79 10.51 -4.90
C LYS A 152 -14.58 10.03 -5.69
N GLU A 153 -13.37 10.21 -5.16
CA GLU A 153 -12.12 9.74 -5.79
C GLU A 153 -11.96 8.22 -5.67
N LEU A 154 -12.53 7.60 -4.63
CA LEU A 154 -12.44 6.16 -4.37
C LEU A 154 -13.45 5.33 -5.18
N GLN A 155 -14.44 5.97 -5.77
CA GLN A 155 -15.45 5.30 -6.58
C GLN A 155 -14.92 5.01 -8.01
#